data_0c37bda5585489f0a4f6ba754d5a4190
#
_entry.id   0c37bda5585489f0a4f6ba754d5a4190
#
_cell.length_a   1.000
_cell.length_b   1.000
_cell.length_c   1.000
_cell.angle_alpha   90.00
_cell.angle_beta   90.00
_cell.angle_gamma   90.00
#
_symmetry.space_group_name_H-M   'P 1'
#
loop_
_entity.id
_entity.type
_entity.pdbx_description
1 polymer ?
#
loop_
_entity_poly.entity_id
_entity_poly.type
_entity_poly.pdbx_seq_one_letter_code
_entity_poly.pdbx_strand_id
1 'polypeptide(L)'
;MNGITAWMEKYLVPVAAKIGSQKHLVALRDSFIGMLPATLAGALAAMISAIVTTFPSAIQQMMLGATAFSKLAPEKVWTLANTPIIGDLNNISALVNQGTLTVIGLIFAFSWGYNLARAYGVNDLAGGIVSVATLFAGLPNQMGKFTAALGTGKAGVAATDKLNGVLGDQGLAAWKPLFASAHLDAGAYFTVIIMGALAVIIYAKLMLADITIKMPESVPPAVAKAFLAIIPTIAALYIVGLIYYIIGKLTNDSVINLITHYIAEPFQILSQNIFSVLIVTLFVSVFWFFGLHGPNVLAPVLDGIWGPLGLNNQPSTSKFTHKVSVT
;
A
#
# COMPACT_ATOMS: atom_id res chain seq x y z
N MET A 1 -7.29 -36.64 -25.40
CA MET A 1 -6.63 -35.39 -24.99
C MET A 1 -6.76 -34.26 -26.01
N ASN A 2 -6.86 -34.56 -27.33
CA ASN A 2 -6.88 -33.53 -28.37
C ASN A 2 -8.14 -32.63 -28.45
N GLY A 3 -9.28 -33.02 -27.89
CA GLY A 3 -10.49 -32.21 -27.96
C GLY A 3 -10.53 -31.05 -26.93
N ILE A 4 -10.00 -31.27 -25.73
CA ILE A 4 -9.99 -30.24 -24.66
C ILE A 4 -8.95 -29.18 -25.00
N THR A 5 -7.76 -29.58 -25.45
CA THR A 5 -6.71 -28.63 -25.87
C THR A 5 -7.16 -27.80 -27.05
N ALA A 6 -7.75 -28.40 -28.07
CA ALA A 6 -8.29 -27.66 -29.22
C ALA A 6 -9.43 -26.70 -28.84
N TRP A 7 -10.30 -27.08 -27.92
CA TRP A 7 -11.33 -26.16 -27.39
C TRP A 7 -10.70 -24.99 -26.62
N MET A 8 -9.73 -25.28 -25.78
CA MET A 8 -9.03 -24.26 -24.99
C MET A 8 -8.26 -23.28 -25.89
N GLU A 9 -7.53 -23.79 -26.89
CA GLU A 9 -6.83 -22.96 -27.88
C GLU A 9 -7.78 -22.09 -28.69
N LYS A 10 -8.95 -22.61 -29.03
CA LYS A 10 -9.95 -21.90 -29.84
C LYS A 10 -10.69 -20.82 -29.07
N TYR A 11 -11.02 -21.06 -27.79
CA TYR A 11 -11.90 -20.17 -27.03
C TYR A 11 -11.21 -19.47 -25.86
N LEU A 12 -10.36 -20.17 -25.11
CA LEU A 12 -9.75 -19.62 -23.90
C LEU A 12 -8.53 -18.73 -24.21
N VAL A 13 -7.64 -19.21 -25.10
CA VAL A 13 -6.40 -18.49 -25.45
C VAL A 13 -6.67 -17.11 -26.04
N PRO A 14 -7.60 -16.94 -27.03
CA PRO A 14 -7.89 -15.61 -27.57
C PRO A 14 -8.47 -14.65 -26.55
N VAL A 15 -9.33 -15.15 -25.64
CA VAL A 15 -9.90 -14.32 -24.55
C VAL A 15 -8.81 -13.93 -23.57
N ALA A 16 -7.99 -14.86 -23.13
CA ALA A 16 -6.87 -14.59 -22.23
C ALA A 16 -5.84 -13.61 -22.85
N ALA A 17 -5.53 -13.78 -24.14
CA ALA A 17 -4.64 -12.88 -24.88
C ALA A 17 -5.24 -11.47 -24.99
N LYS A 18 -6.54 -11.35 -25.26
CA LYS A 18 -7.25 -10.07 -25.35
C LYS A 18 -7.27 -9.36 -23.98
N ILE A 19 -7.52 -10.09 -22.90
CA ILE A 19 -7.48 -9.55 -21.53
C ILE A 19 -6.03 -9.16 -21.19
N GLY A 20 -5.06 -10.05 -21.43
CA GLY A 20 -3.65 -9.83 -21.12
C GLY A 20 -2.99 -8.70 -21.92
N SER A 21 -3.54 -8.33 -23.09
CA SER A 21 -3.07 -7.21 -23.92
C SER A 21 -3.81 -5.89 -23.67
N GLN A 22 -4.83 -5.89 -22.82
CA GLN A 22 -5.61 -4.68 -22.52
C GLN A 22 -4.71 -3.66 -21.78
N LYS A 23 -4.57 -2.46 -22.35
CA LYS A 23 -3.58 -1.46 -21.93
C LYS A 23 -3.61 -1.09 -20.44
N HIS A 24 -4.80 -1.01 -19.82
CA HIS A 24 -4.93 -0.69 -18.40
C HIS A 24 -4.50 -1.87 -17.53
N LEU A 25 -4.81 -3.11 -17.94
CA LEU A 25 -4.38 -4.30 -17.20
C LEU A 25 -2.88 -4.54 -17.35
N VAL A 26 -2.31 -4.26 -18.51
CA VAL A 26 -0.86 -4.30 -18.72
C VAL A 26 -0.16 -3.25 -17.84
N ALA A 27 -0.65 -2.01 -17.83
CA ALA A 27 -0.10 -0.96 -16.99
C ALA A 27 -0.22 -1.32 -15.50
N LEU A 28 -1.33 -1.91 -15.08
CA LEU A 28 -1.55 -2.34 -13.69
C LEU A 28 -0.56 -3.45 -13.30
N ARG A 29 -0.44 -4.49 -14.14
CA ARG A 29 0.56 -5.56 -13.95
C ARG A 29 1.98 -5.00 -13.85
N ASP A 30 2.37 -4.15 -14.80
CA ASP A 30 3.71 -3.58 -14.85
C ASP A 30 4.00 -2.69 -13.63
N SER A 31 2.95 -2.07 -13.06
CA SER A 31 3.05 -1.30 -11.83
C SER A 31 3.35 -2.18 -10.62
N PHE A 32 2.70 -3.33 -10.47
CA PHE A 32 3.03 -4.29 -9.42
C PHE A 32 4.42 -4.89 -9.60
N ILE A 33 4.81 -5.23 -10.84
CA ILE A 33 6.16 -5.74 -11.13
C ILE A 33 7.21 -4.68 -10.79
N GLY A 34 6.97 -3.41 -11.13
CA GLY A 34 7.91 -2.32 -10.87
C GLY A 34 8.19 -2.05 -9.38
N MET A 35 7.27 -2.41 -8.49
CA MET A 35 7.46 -2.26 -7.05
C MET A 35 8.04 -3.50 -6.34
N LEU A 36 8.24 -4.62 -7.04
CA LEU A 36 8.79 -5.86 -6.46
C LEU A 36 10.09 -5.65 -5.65
N PRO A 37 11.08 -4.84 -6.07
CA PRO A 37 12.28 -4.63 -5.27
C PRO A 37 11.99 -4.04 -3.89
N ALA A 38 11.09 -3.06 -3.80
CA ALA A 38 10.68 -2.45 -2.54
C ALA A 38 9.89 -3.44 -1.67
N THR A 39 8.98 -4.19 -2.28
CA THR A 39 8.18 -5.23 -1.59
C THR A 39 9.07 -6.31 -1.01
N LEU A 40 10.04 -6.82 -1.78
CA LEU A 40 10.97 -7.85 -1.32
C LEU A 40 11.89 -7.34 -0.21
N ALA A 41 12.41 -6.11 -0.32
CA ALA A 41 13.23 -5.51 0.72
C ALA A 41 12.46 -5.37 2.04
N GLY A 42 11.21 -4.90 1.97
CA GLY A 42 10.33 -4.79 3.13
C GLY A 42 9.93 -6.14 3.72
N ALA A 43 9.66 -7.14 2.89
CA ALA A 43 9.37 -8.50 3.34
C ALA A 43 10.57 -9.14 4.06
N LEU A 44 11.78 -8.96 3.55
CA LEU A 44 13.01 -9.41 4.21
C LEU A 44 13.21 -8.69 5.55
N ALA A 45 12.98 -7.39 5.60
CA ALA A 45 13.05 -6.62 6.84
C ALA A 45 12.04 -7.12 7.88
N ALA A 46 10.79 -7.35 7.46
CA ALA A 46 9.75 -7.91 8.33
C ALA A 46 10.12 -9.32 8.82
N MET A 47 10.68 -10.16 7.96
CA MET A 47 11.15 -11.50 8.32
C MET A 47 12.29 -11.43 9.33
N ILE A 48 13.30 -10.59 9.11
CA ILE A 48 14.42 -10.39 10.05
C ILE A 48 13.87 -9.91 11.39
N SER A 49 12.98 -8.91 11.39
CA SER A 49 12.35 -8.41 12.62
C SER A 49 11.60 -9.51 13.38
N ALA A 50 10.82 -10.34 12.69
CA ALA A 50 10.11 -11.47 13.29
C ALA A 50 11.08 -12.51 13.90
N ILE A 51 12.17 -12.81 13.21
CA ILE A 51 13.20 -13.74 13.67
C ILE A 51 13.86 -13.20 14.95
N VAL A 52 14.37 -11.96 14.92
CA VAL A 52 15.12 -11.40 16.05
C VAL A 52 14.24 -11.07 17.25
N THR A 53 12.93 -10.92 17.08
CA THR A 53 11.99 -10.73 18.18
C THR A 53 11.59 -12.04 18.86
N THR A 54 11.47 -13.12 18.11
CA THR A 54 10.87 -14.38 18.61
C THR A 54 11.91 -15.44 18.94
N PHE A 55 12.89 -15.63 18.05
CA PHE A 55 13.85 -16.74 18.17
C PHE A 55 14.83 -16.66 19.35
N PRO A 56 15.38 -15.48 19.73
CA PRO A 56 16.38 -15.47 20.78
C PRO A 56 15.89 -16.02 22.10
N SER A 57 14.70 -15.62 22.56
CA SER A 57 14.10 -16.14 23.78
C SER A 57 13.71 -17.62 23.66
N ALA A 58 13.20 -18.04 22.47
CA ALA A 58 12.86 -19.43 22.21
C ALA A 58 14.11 -20.35 22.22
N ILE A 59 15.22 -19.91 21.61
CA ILE A 59 16.50 -20.65 21.63
C ILE A 59 17.01 -20.73 23.06
N GLN A 60 16.99 -19.64 23.80
CA GLN A 60 17.42 -19.64 25.22
C GLN A 60 16.58 -20.61 26.06
N GLN A 61 15.25 -20.63 25.84
CA GLN A 61 14.37 -21.58 26.50
C GLN A 61 14.69 -23.04 26.13
N MET A 62 15.01 -23.30 24.88
CA MET A 62 15.37 -24.64 24.41
C MET A 62 16.71 -25.09 24.99
N MET A 63 17.69 -24.19 25.13
CA MET A 63 19.01 -24.48 25.69
C MET A 63 18.97 -24.73 27.19
N LEU A 64 18.17 -24.00 27.93
CA LEU A 64 18.12 -24.10 29.40
C LEU A 64 17.06 -25.09 29.90
N GLY A 65 16.10 -25.43 29.05
CA GLY A 65 14.89 -26.15 29.43
C GLY A 65 13.83 -25.24 30.08
N ALA A 66 12.56 -25.61 29.94
CA ALA A 66 11.42 -24.78 30.36
C ALA A 66 11.46 -24.38 31.84
N THR A 67 11.87 -25.32 32.72
CA THR A 67 11.93 -25.10 34.17
C THR A 67 13.04 -24.11 34.59
N ALA A 68 14.22 -24.17 33.94
CA ALA A 68 15.31 -23.24 34.22
C ALA A 68 15.04 -21.86 33.60
N PHE A 69 14.47 -21.83 32.40
CA PHE A 69 14.05 -20.60 31.71
C PHE A 69 13.03 -19.82 32.53
N SER A 70 11.99 -20.48 33.09
CA SER A 70 10.94 -19.82 33.90
C SER A 70 11.47 -19.19 35.20
N LYS A 71 12.66 -19.60 35.68
CA LYS A 71 13.32 -19.03 36.86
C LYS A 71 14.31 -17.92 36.53
N LEU A 72 14.52 -17.60 35.23
CA LEU A 72 15.40 -16.51 34.83
C LEU A 72 14.84 -15.16 35.23
N ALA A 73 15.70 -14.31 35.75
CA ALA A 73 15.33 -12.91 35.96
C ALA A 73 15.05 -12.24 34.60
N PRO A 74 14.03 -11.36 34.49
CA PRO A 74 13.60 -10.76 33.23
C PRO A 74 14.73 -10.12 32.41
N GLU A 75 15.71 -9.51 33.09
CA GLU A 75 16.87 -8.87 32.47
C GLU A 75 17.87 -9.87 31.84
N LYS A 76 17.80 -11.15 32.18
CA LYS A 76 18.64 -12.24 31.62
C LYS A 76 17.99 -12.96 30.45
N VAL A 77 16.73 -12.66 30.16
CA VAL A 77 16.04 -13.20 28.99
C VAL A 77 16.52 -12.47 27.74
N TRP A 78 16.86 -13.22 26.70
CA TRP A 78 17.29 -12.64 25.42
C TRP A 78 16.11 -12.00 24.69
N THR A 79 15.96 -10.72 24.87
CA THR A 79 14.93 -9.89 24.25
C THR A 79 15.55 -8.68 23.57
N LEU A 80 14.76 -7.94 22.80
CA LEU A 80 15.19 -6.68 22.19
C LEU A 80 15.75 -5.69 23.20
N ALA A 81 15.14 -5.62 24.40
CA ALA A 81 15.54 -4.70 25.46
C ALA A 81 16.87 -5.09 26.13
N ASN A 82 17.14 -6.40 26.24
CA ASN A 82 18.27 -6.93 27.01
C ASN A 82 19.48 -7.31 26.16
N THR A 83 19.34 -7.26 24.82
CA THR A 83 20.41 -7.66 23.90
C THR A 83 20.59 -6.55 22.84
N PRO A 84 21.55 -5.64 23.02
CA PRO A 84 21.72 -4.47 22.15
C PRO A 84 21.81 -4.81 20.66
N ILE A 85 22.60 -5.81 20.27
CA ILE A 85 22.78 -6.21 18.86
C ILE A 85 21.44 -6.64 18.23
N ILE A 86 20.60 -7.35 18.99
CA ILE A 86 19.27 -7.77 18.55
C ILE A 86 18.37 -6.56 18.39
N GLY A 87 18.43 -5.62 19.34
CA GLY A 87 17.72 -4.36 19.29
C GLY A 87 18.09 -3.53 18.08
N ASP A 88 19.40 -3.37 17.82
CA ASP A 88 19.88 -2.61 16.67
C ASP A 88 19.47 -3.22 15.34
N LEU A 89 19.57 -4.55 15.20
CA LEU A 89 19.14 -5.24 13.98
C LEU A 89 17.63 -5.09 13.74
N ASN A 90 16.82 -5.16 14.81
CA ASN A 90 15.39 -4.89 14.71
C ASN A 90 15.11 -3.44 14.31
N ASN A 91 15.83 -2.46 14.86
CA ASN A 91 15.67 -1.05 14.53
C ASN A 91 16.01 -0.78 13.05
N ILE A 92 17.11 -1.36 12.54
CA ILE A 92 17.47 -1.26 11.12
C ILE A 92 16.36 -1.86 10.25
N SER A 93 15.88 -3.05 10.61
CA SER A 93 14.77 -3.70 9.88
C SER A 93 13.49 -2.87 9.91
N ALA A 94 13.18 -2.23 11.04
CA ALA A 94 12.03 -1.33 11.17
C ALA A 94 12.14 -0.11 10.25
N LEU A 95 13.33 0.49 10.11
CA LEU A 95 13.57 1.60 9.18
C LEU A 95 13.39 1.18 7.71
N VAL A 96 13.88 0.00 7.34
CA VAL A 96 13.67 -0.54 5.99
C VAL A 96 12.19 -0.80 5.73
N ASN A 97 11.48 -1.40 6.70
CA ASN A 97 10.04 -1.63 6.60
C ASN A 97 9.26 -0.32 6.46
N GLN A 98 9.63 0.71 7.24
CA GLN A 98 9.01 2.04 7.18
C GLN A 98 9.17 2.70 5.80
N GLY A 99 10.34 2.54 5.17
CA GLY A 99 10.60 3.09 3.83
C GLY A 99 10.04 2.24 2.68
N THR A 100 9.46 1.08 2.96
CA THR A 100 8.97 0.12 1.96
C THR A 100 7.51 -0.25 2.19
N LEU A 101 7.20 -1.27 3.01
CA LEU A 101 5.84 -1.79 3.17
C LEU A 101 4.88 -0.78 3.81
N THR A 102 5.35 0.04 4.74
CA THR A 102 4.49 1.06 5.38
C THR A 102 4.01 2.14 4.40
N VAL A 103 4.78 2.39 3.33
CA VAL A 103 4.44 3.38 2.29
C VAL A 103 4.26 2.74 0.91
N ILE A 104 3.97 1.45 0.86
CA ILE A 104 3.88 0.69 -0.39
C ILE A 104 2.78 1.21 -1.32
N GLY A 105 1.68 1.72 -0.77
CA GLY A 105 0.61 2.36 -1.52
C GLY A 105 1.04 3.65 -2.21
N LEU A 106 1.96 4.40 -1.60
CA LEU A 106 2.56 5.58 -2.22
C LEU A 106 3.49 5.19 -3.38
N ILE A 107 4.32 4.17 -3.18
CA ILE A 107 5.19 3.60 -4.23
C ILE A 107 4.33 3.09 -5.39
N PHE A 108 3.24 2.41 -5.07
CA PHE A 108 2.27 1.93 -6.06
C PHE A 108 1.60 3.09 -6.81
N ALA A 109 1.22 4.17 -6.12
CA ALA A 109 0.60 5.34 -6.76
C ALA A 109 1.51 5.94 -7.84
N PHE A 110 2.80 6.07 -7.55
CA PHE A 110 3.77 6.53 -8.55
C PHE A 110 3.90 5.54 -9.70
N SER A 111 4.11 4.26 -9.40
CA SER A 111 4.28 3.19 -10.41
C SER A 111 3.04 3.07 -11.31
N TRP A 112 1.84 3.13 -10.73
CA TRP A 112 0.57 3.08 -11.46
C TRP A 112 0.40 4.26 -12.42
N GLY A 113 0.57 5.48 -11.92
CA GLY A 113 0.47 6.67 -12.76
C GLY A 113 1.50 6.72 -13.87
N TYR A 114 2.73 6.29 -13.58
CA TYR A 114 3.82 6.18 -14.55
C TYR A 114 3.49 5.21 -15.68
N ASN A 115 3.14 3.96 -15.36
CA ASN A 115 2.85 2.93 -16.34
C ASN A 115 1.56 3.21 -17.13
N LEU A 116 0.56 3.80 -16.48
CA LEU A 116 -0.68 4.17 -17.14
C LEU A 116 -0.47 5.32 -18.15
N ALA A 117 0.26 6.37 -17.77
CA ALA A 117 0.61 7.47 -18.70
C ALA A 117 1.45 6.96 -19.87
N ARG A 118 2.40 6.07 -19.60
CA ARG A 118 3.21 5.39 -20.63
C ARG A 118 2.34 4.57 -21.59
N ALA A 119 1.32 3.87 -21.08
CA ALA A 119 0.38 3.11 -21.91
C ALA A 119 -0.52 4.01 -22.79
N TYR A 120 -0.64 5.29 -22.45
CA TYR A 120 -1.29 6.32 -23.30
C TYR A 120 -0.30 7.03 -24.22
N GLY A 121 1.01 6.78 -24.11
CA GLY A 121 2.03 7.44 -24.93
C GLY A 121 2.30 8.89 -24.56
N VAL A 122 1.98 9.30 -23.33
CA VAL A 122 2.24 10.66 -22.82
C VAL A 122 3.39 10.66 -21.81
N ASN A 123 3.74 11.85 -21.26
CA ASN A 123 4.82 11.96 -20.30
C ASN A 123 4.54 11.09 -19.06
N ASP A 124 5.27 10.01 -18.94
CA ASP A 124 5.12 8.97 -17.91
C ASP A 124 5.50 9.47 -16.50
N LEU A 125 6.58 10.24 -16.39
CA LEU A 125 7.00 10.83 -15.12
C LEU A 125 5.94 11.76 -14.56
N ALA A 126 5.35 12.63 -15.40
CA ALA A 126 4.27 13.51 -14.98
C ALA A 126 3.03 12.70 -14.57
N GLY A 127 2.72 11.61 -15.28
CA GLY A 127 1.63 10.69 -14.89
C GLY A 127 1.82 10.08 -13.50
N GLY A 128 3.06 9.65 -13.17
CA GLY A 128 3.40 9.19 -11.82
C GLY A 128 3.16 10.24 -10.75
N ILE A 129 3.61 11.47 -11.00
CA ILE A 129 3.42 12.61 -10.09
C ILE A 129 1.94 12.95 -9.92
N VAL A 130 1.15 12.95 -11.01
CA VAL A 130 -0.31 13.19 -10.97
C VAL A 130 -1.01 12.16 -10.09
N SER A 131 -0.68 10.88 -10.22
CA SER A 131 -1.29 9.82 -9.41
C SER A 131 -0.94 9.94 -7.93
N VAL A 132 0.32 10.26 -7.59
CA VAL A 132 0.75 10.53 -6.21
C VAL A 132 0.02 11.74 -5.64
N ALA A 133 0.00 12.85 -6.37
CA ALA A 133 -0.71 14.06 -5.94
C ALA A 133 -2.21 13.80 -5.71
N THR A 134 -2.83 12.95 -6.56
CA THR A 134 -4.22 12.51 -6.40
C THR A 134 -4.42 11.72 -5.11
N LEU A 135 -3.53 10.78 -4.78
CA LEU A 135 -3.61 10.05 -3.51
C LEU A 135 -3.56 11.02 -2.33
N PHE A 136 -2.59 11.93 -2.30
CA PHE A 136 -2.46 12.90 -1.21
C PHE A 136 -3.65 13.87 -1.11
N ALA A 137 -4.22 14.30 -2.24
CA ALA A 137 -5.40 15.16 -2.25
C ALA A 137 -6.64 14.47 -1.65
N GLY A 138 -6.71 13.14 -1.73
CA GLY A 138 -7.81 12.34 -1.19
C GLY A 138 -7.64 11.89 0.26
N LEU A 139 -6.46 12.11 0.86
CA LEU A 139 -6.24 11.72 2.25
C LEU A 139 -7.07 12.59 3.19
N PRO A 140 -7.77 11.97 4.17
CA PRO A 140 -8.53 12.74 5.14
C PRO A 140 -7.58 13.65 5.92
N ASN A 141 -7.84 14.96 5.89
CA ASN A 141 -7.18 15.92 6.76
C ASN A 141 -7.69 15.66 8.18
N GLN A 142 -7.04 14.76 8.87
CA GLN A 142 -7.27 14.60 10.30
C GLN A 142 -6.60 15.77 11.04
N MET A 143 -7.18 16.95 10.94
CA MET A 143 -7.11 17.93 12.02
C MET A 143 -8.00 17.43 13.17
N GLY A 144 -7.82 16.17 13.55
CA GLY A 144 -8.48 15.58 14.70
C GLY A 144 -7.72 15.98 15.94
N LYS A 145 -8.44 16.32 17.01
CA LYS A 145 -7.90 16.42 18.35
C LYS A 145 -6.94 15.25 18.58
N PHE A 146 -5.67 15.54 18.79
CA PHE A 146 -4.69 14.53 19.16
C PHE A 146 -5.04 14.03 20.57
N THR A 147 -5.89 13.02 20.64
CA THR A 147 -6.14 12.30 21.89
C THR A 147 -5.01 11.32 22.08
N ALA A 148 -3.93 11.75 22.72
CA ALA A 148 -2.90 10.85 23.19
C ALA A 148 -3.51 9.98 24.29
N ALA A 149 -3.85 8.73 23.98
CA ALA A 149 -4.21 7.75 24.99
C ALA A 149 -2.93 7.29 25.72
N LEU A 150 -2.60 7.93 26.82
CA LEU A 150 -1.43 7.60 27.63
C LEU A 150 -1.63 6.38 28.55
N GLY A 151 -2.65 5.56 28.30
CA GLY A 151 -2.99 4.35 29.05
C GLY A 151 -4.41 4.35 29.58
N THR A 152 -4.93 3.16 29.93
CA THR A 152 -6.31 2.93 30.39
C THR A 152 -6.48 3.05 31.92
N GLY A 153 -5.40 3.27 32.68
CA GLY A 153 -5.45 3.46 34.14
C GLY A 153 -5.80 4.89 34.54
N LYS A 154 -6.26 5.09 35.79
CA LYS A 154 -6.58 6.42 36.31
C LYS A 154 -5.50 7.49 36.11
N ALA A 155 -4.20 7.09 36.22
CA ALA A 155 -3.08 7.98 35.99
C ALA A 155 -2.91 8.31 34.48
N GLY A 156 -3.16 7.37 33.58
CA GLY A 156 -3.11 7.59 32.14
C GLY A 156 -4.24 8.49 31.65
N VAL A 157 -5.45 8.33 32.18
CA VAL A 157 -6.60 9.20 31.87
C VAL A 157 -6.33 10.63 32.33
N ALA A 158 -5.86 10.82 33.58
CA ALA A 158 -5.53 12.14 34.11
C ALA A 158 -4.38 12.81 33.32
N ALA A 159 -3.38 12.06 32.87
CA ALA A 159 -2.31 12.59 32.01
C ALA A 159 -2.82 12.97 30.63
N THR A 160 -3.72 12.19 30.07
CA THR A 160 -4.41 12.46 28.79
C THR A 160 -5.25 13.74 28.88
N ASP A 161 -6.06 13.88 29.95
CA ASP A 161 -6.90 15.06 30.15
C ASP A 161 -6.06 16.33 30.38
N LYS A 162 -4.95 16.20 31.12
CA LYS A 162 -4.02 17.31 31.35
C LYS A 162 -3.33 17.75 30.07
N LEU A 163 -2.90 16.79 29.23
CA LEU A 163 -2.28 17.06 27.93
C LEU A 163 -3.28 17.70 26.97
N ASN A 164 -4.51 17.17 26.90
CA ASN A 164 -5.58 17.74 26.10
C ASN A 164 -5.99 19.14 26.58
N GLY A 165 -5.95 19.40 27.90
CA GLY A 165 -6.18 20.74 28.49
C GLY A 165 -5.07 21.74 28.13
N VAL A 166 -3.81 21.29 28.06
CA VAL A 166 -2.67 22.15 27.67
C VAL A 166 -2.67 22.39 26.15
N LEU A 167 -3.07 21.40 25.35
CA LEU A 167 -3.17 21.53 23.90
C LEU A 167 -4.37 22.38 23.48
N GLY A 168 -5.41 22.49 24.31
CA GLY A 168 -6.57 23.35 24.14
C GLY A 168 -7.28 23.19 22.79
N ASP A 169 -8.29 24.06 22.56
CA ASP A 169 -8.93 24.16 21.23
C ASP A 169 -8.01 24.73 20.14
N GLN A 170 -6.88 25.27 20.53
CA GLN A 170 -5.84 25.72 19.62
C GLN A 170 -4.88 24.60 19.20
N GLY A 171 -5.26 23.35 19.48
CA GLY A 171 -4.51 22.14 19.20
C GLY A 171 -3.21 22.40 18.48
N LEU A 172 -2.14 21.73 18.72
CA LEU A 172 -0.94 21.93 17.93
C LEU A 172 -1.34 22.19 16.48
N ALA A 173 -1.44 23.48 16.11
CA ALA A 173 -1.44 23.93 14.73
C ALA A 173 -0.05 23.64 14.14
N ALA A 174 0.48 22.49 14.49
CA ALA A 174 1.58 21.86 13.82
C ALA A 174 0.98 21.38 12.50
N TRP A 175 1.21 22.12 11.48
CA TRP A 175 1.03 21.86 10.06
C TRP A 175 1.68 20.55 9.61
N LYS A 176 1.51 19.48 10.35
CA LYS A 176 1.87 18.12 9.91
C LYS A 176 0.55 17.40 9.74
N PRO A 177 0.07 17.24 8.51
CA PRO A 177 -0.97 16.25 8.24
C PRO A 177 -0.43 14.91 8.74
N LEU A 178 -0.95 14.43 9.86
CA LEU A 178 -0.70 13.08 10.34
C LEU A 178 -1.51 12.15 9.42
N PHE A 179 -0.87 11.67 8.38
CA PHE A 179 -1.46 10.64 7.53
C PHE A 179 -1.48 9.34 8.31
N ALA A 180 -2.64 8.69 8.39
CA ALA A 180 -2.70 7.34 8.92
C ALA A 180 -1.88 6.43 7.98
N SER A 181 -1.00 5.61 8.54
CA SER A 181 -0.21 4.64 7.77
C SER A 181 -1.09 3.74 6.90
N ALA A 182 -2.28 3.38 7.39
CA ALA A 182 -3.28 2.62 6.65
C ALA A 182 -3.79 3.27 5.35
N HIS A 183 -3.50 4.56 5.13
CA HIS A 183 -3.83 5.24 3.89
C HIS A 183 -2.62 5.35 2.92
N LEU A 184 -1.43 4.91 3.34
CA LEU A 184 -0.21 4.93 2.54
C LEU A 184 0.35 3.52 2.28
N ASP A 185 -0.13 2.53 3.01
CA ASP A 185 0.19 1.12 2.82
C ASP A 185 -0.66 0.47 1.71
N ALA A 186 -0.69 -0.84 1.67
CA ALA A 186 -1.47 -1.59 0.67
C ALA A 186 -2.98 -1.36 0.75
N GLY A 187 -3.51 -0.81 1.84
CA GLY A 187 -4.91 -0.38 1.96
C GLY A 187 -5.28 0.72 0.96
N ALA A 188 -4.31 1.50 0.49
CA ALA A 188 -4.52 2.53 -0.52
C ALA A 188 -4.69 2.00 -1.96
N TYR A 189 -4.37 0.74 -2.25
CA TYR A 189 -4.30 0.22 -3.63
C TYR A 189 -5.58 0.45 -4.42
N PHE A 190 -6.75 0.12 -3.88
CA PHE A 190 -8.01 0.31 -4.60
C PHE A 190 -8.29 1.78 -4.89
N THR A 191 -8.02 2.66 -3.93
CA THR A 191 -8.16 4.11 -4.13
C THR A 191 -7.23 4.61 -5.22
N VAL A 192 -5.98 4.18 -5.22
CA VAL A 192 -4.99 4.53 -6.24
C VAL A 192 -5.39 3.99 -7.62
N ILE A 193 -5.86 2.75 -7.71
CA ILE A 193 -6.32 2.16 -8.97
C ILE A 193 -7.46 2.99 -9.55
N ILE A 194 -8.44 3.40 -8.75
CA ILE A 194 -9.64 4.09 -9.22
C ILE A 194 -9.35 5.59 -9.44
N MET A 195 -8.94 6.28 -8.39
CA MET A 195 -8.80 7.74 -8.43
C MET A 195 -7.51 8.17 -9.14
N GLY A 196 -6.42 7.42 -8.98
CA GLY A 196 -5.19 7.62 -9.74
C GLY A 196 -5.40 7.38 -11.23
N ALA A 197 -6.12 6.30 -11.62
CA ALA A 197 -6.48 6.08 -13.01
C ALA A 197 -7.33 7.24 -13.56
N LEU A 198 -8.34 7.68 -12.83
CA LEU A 198 -9.19 8.80 -13.25
C LEU A 198 -8.36 10.06 -13.54
N ALA A 199 -7.48 10.43 -12.61
CA ALA A 199 -6.62 11.60 -12.78
C ALA A 199 -5.67 11.46 -13.97
N VAL A 200 -4.99 10.31 -14.09
CA VAL A 200 -4.03 10.08 -15.17
C VAL A 200 -4.71 9.95 -16.53
N ILE A 201 -5.92 9.39 -16.61
CA ILE A 201 -6.70 9.34 -17.86
C ILE A 201 -7.12 10.75 -18.29
N ILE A 202 -7.57 11.60 -17.36
CA ILE A 202 -7.89 13.01 -17.66
C ILE A 202 -6.64 13.72 -18.15
N TYR A 203 -5.54 13.60 -17.41
CA TYR A 203 -4.24 14.14 -17.80
C TYR A 203 -3.82 13.68 -19.21
N ALA A 204 -3.87 12.37 -19.48
CA ALA A 204 -3.49 11.81 -20.77
C ALA A 204 -4.38 12.28 -21.92
N LYS A 205 -5.70 12.36 -21.71
CA LYS A 205 -6.64 12.86 -22.72
C LYS A 205 -6.40 14.32 -23.08
N LEU A 206 -6.09 15.17 -22.09
CA LEU A 206 -5.76 16.57 -22.32
C LEU A 206 -4.43 16.73 -23.05
N MET A 207 -3.43 15.89 -22.71
CA MET A 207 -2.16 15.84 -23.44
C MET A 207 -2.36 15.45 -24.91
N LEU A 208 -3.16 14.41 -25.16
CA LEU A 208 -3.46 13.92 -26.51
C LEU A 208 -4.34 14.89 -27.31
N ALA A 209 -5.15 15.71 -26.64
CA ALA A 209 -5.92 16.78 -27.24
C ALA A 209 -5.11 18.05 -27.50
N ASP A 210 -3.81 18.02 -27.25
CA ASP A 210 -2.86 19.17 -27.42
C ASP A 210 -3.26 20.43 -26.61
N ILE A 211 -3.98 20.22 -25.49
CA ILE A 211 -4.31 21.29 -24.53
C ILE A 211 -3.11 21.50 -23.61
N THR A 212 -2.07 22.13 -24.15
CA THR A 212 -0.76 22.20 -23.53
C THR A 212 -0.10 23.56 -23.76
N ILE A 213 0.92 23.90 -22.96
CA ILE A 213 1.74 25.10 -23.20
C ILE A 213 2.81 24.74 -24.23
N LYS A 214 2.68 25.28 -25.45
CA LYS A 214 3.67 25.07 -26.52
C LYS A 214 4.92 25.88 -26.27
N MET A 215 6.07 25.21 -26.33
CA MET A 215 7.36 25.85 -26.17
C MET A 215 8.04 26.02 -27.52
N PRO A 216 8.87 27.10 -27.70
CA PRO A 216 9.70 27.27 -28.89
C PRO A 216 10.71 26.13 -29.02
N GLU A 217 11.14 25.84 -30.25
CA GLU A 217 12.11 24.77 -30.55
C GLU A 217 13.50 24.98 -29.90
N SER A 218 13.82 26.22 -29.50
CA SER A 218 15.06 26.57 -28.79
C SER A 218 15.12 26.04 -27.34
N VAL A 219 13.97 25.54 -26.78
CA VAL A 219 13.91 25.04 -25.40
C VAL A 219 14.37 23.59 -25.36
N PRO A 220 15.25 23.20 -24.42
CA PRO A 220 15.69 21.83 -24.28
C PRO A 220 14.49 20.86 -24.11
N PRO A 221 14.51 19.67 -24.77
CA PRO A 221 13.36 18.76 -24.80
C PRO A 221 12.84 18.32 -23.44
N ALA A 222 13.74 18.17 -22.44
CA ALA A 222 13.35 17.81 -21.08
C ALA A 222 12.50 18.91 -20.41
N VAL A 223 12.87 20.17 -20.61
CA VAL A 223 12.14 21.32 -20.09
C VAL A 223 10.81 21.47 -20.81
N ALA A 224 10.82 21.39 -22.16
CA ALA A 224 9.60 21.46 -22.97
C ALA A 224 8.57 20.41 -22.54
N LYS A 225 8.98 19.14 -22.29
CA LYS A 225 8.10 18.07 -21.79
C LYS A 225 7.47 18.39 -20.44
N ALA A 226 8.19 19.07 -19.54
CA ALA A 226 7.65 19.47 -18.25
C ALA A 226 6.57 20.55 -18.41
N PHE A 227 6.81 21.58 -19.25
CA PHE A 227 5.85 22.65 -19.49
C PHE A 227 4.58 22.16 -20.21
N LEU A 228 4.70 21.23 -21.16
CA LEU A 228 3.55 20.60 -21.82
C LEU A 228 2.62 19.94 -20.82
N ALA A 229 3.14 19.39 -19.72
CA ALA A 229 2.36 18.67 -18.70
C ALA A 229 1.62 19.60 -17.71
N ILE A 230 1.94 20.91 -17.63
CA ILE A 230 1.42 21.81 -16.60
C ILE A 230 -0.11 21.93 -16.66
N ILE A 231 -0.68 22.37 -17.79
CA ILE A 231 -2.13 22.58 -17.92
C ILE A 231 -2.91 21.27 -17.72
N PRO A 232 -2.53 20.14 -18.38
CA PRO A 232 -3.19 18.86 -18.16
C PRO A 232 -3.15 18.38 -16.71
N THR A 233 -2.02 18.58 -16.01
CA THR A 233 -1.88 18.22 -14.59
C THR A 233 -2.78 19.07 -13.70
N ILE A 234 -2.78 20.40 -13.88
CA ILE A 234 -3.65 21.30 -13.12
C ILE A 234 -5.11 20.89 -13.30
N ALA A 235 -5.55 20.74 -14.55
CA ALA A 235 -6.94 20.35 -14.83
C ALA A 235 -7.32 19.01 -14.21
N ALA A 236 -6.44 17.99 -14.33
CA ALA A 236 -6.69 16.67 -13.76
C ALA A 236 -6.83 16.73 -12.23
N LEU A 237 -5.91 17.42 -11.55
CA LEU A 237 -5.94 17.54 -10.08
C LEU A 237 -7.12 18.36 -9.57
N TYR A 238 -7.51 19.45 -10.25
CA TYR A 238 -8.68 20.23 -9.87
C TYR A 238 -9.99 19.45 -10.08
N ILE A 239 -10.11 18.68 -11.16
CA ILE A 239 -11.30 17.83 -11.41
C ILE A 239 -11.40 16.76 -10.31
N VAL A 240 -10.31 16.07 -10.00
CA VAL A 240 -10.31 15.05 -8.94
C VAL A 240 -10.50 15.68 -7.55
N GLY A 241 -9.89 16.82 -7.29
CA GLY A 241 -10.11 17.59 -6.07
C GLY A 241 -11.57 18.01 -5.88
N LEU A 242 -12.23 18.41 -6.96
CA LEU A 242 -13.66 18.72 -6.95
C LEU A 242 -14.50 17.47 -6.63
N ILE A 243 -14.16 16.31 -7.19
CA ILE A 243 -14.82 15.04 -6.89
C ILE A 243 -14.66 14.68 -5.41
N TYR A 244 -13.45 14.78 -4.86
CA TYR A 244 -13.18 14.55 -3.43
C TYR A 244 -14.01 15.49 -2.55
N TYR A 245 -14.06 16.78 -2.90
CA TYR A 245 -14.82 17.78 -2.15
C TYR A 245 -16.33 17.50 -2.18
N ILE A 246 -16.89 17.19 -3.35
CA ILE A 246 -18.33 16.91 -3.50
C ILE A 246 -18.69 15.65 -2.71
N ILE A 247 -17.94 14.56 -2.88
CA ILE A 247 -18.20 13.31 -2.18
C ILE A 247 -18.07 13.51 -0.66
N GLY A 248 -17.00 14.15 -0.19
CA GLY A 248 -16.81 14.44 1.22
C GLY A 248 -17.94 15.28 1.83
N LYS A 249 -18.47 16.25 1.07
CA LYS A 249 -19.60 17.09 1.51
C LYS A 249 -20.93 16.32 1.55
N LEU A 250 -21.14 15.36 0.64
CA LEU A 250 -22.37 14.58 0.57
C LEU A 250 -22.40 13.43 1.58
N THR A 251 -21.27 12.81 1.83
CA THR A 251 -21.16 11.59 2.65
C THR A 251 -20.63 11.85 4.05
N ASN A 252 -20.06 13.02 4.31
CA ASN A 252 -19.29 13.34 5.51
C ASN A 252 -18.11 12.36 5.77
N ASP A 253 -17.64 11.68 4.73
CA ASP A 253 -16.52 10.73 4.81
C ASP A 253 -15.55 10.95 3.65
N SER A 254 -14.34 10.43 3.79
CA SER A 254 -13.31 10.51 2.74
C SER A 254 -13.55 9.46 1.67
N VAL A 255 -13.17 9.78 0.41
CA VAL A 255 -13.29 8.83 -0.69
C VAL A 255 -12.47 7.57 -0.45
N ILE A 256 -11.31 7.66 0.22
CA ILE A 256 -10.48 6.50 0.55
C ILE A 256 -11.21 5.55 1.51
N ASN A 257 -11.90 6.07 2.52
CA ASN A 257 -12.69 5.26 3.43
C ASN A 257 -13.88 4.60 2.72
N LEU A 258 -14.57 5.35 1.85
CA LEU A 258 -15.69 4.80 1.08
C LEU A 258 -15.23 3.68 0.14
N ILE A 259 -14.13 3.88 -0.59
CA ILE A 259 -13.56 2.84 -1.46
C ILE A 259 -13.11 1.63 -0.64
N THR A 260 -12.49 1.85 0.52
CA THR A 260 -12.09 0.76 1.42
C THR A 260 -13.32 -0.02 1.88
N HIS A 261 -14.35 0.65 2.40
CA HIS A 261 -15.51 -0.02 2.96
C HIS A 261 -16.40 -0.70 1.91
N TYR A 262 -16.68 -0.01 0.79
CA TYR A 262 -17.62 -0.54 -0.22
C TYR A 262 -16.96 -1.39 -1.30
N ILE A 263 -15.66 -1.28 -1.51
CA ILE A 263 -14.95 -2.02 -2.57
C ILE A 263 -13.89 -2.94 -1.98
N ALA A 264 -12.91 -2.41 -1.22
CA ALA A 264 -11.78 -3.22 -0.78
C ALA A 264 -12.20 -4.32 0.22
N GLU A 265 -12.96 -4.00 1.25
CA GLU A 265 -13.41 -4.96 2.27
C GLU A 265 -14.23 -6.13 1.68
N PRO A 266 -15.25 -5.91 0.82
CA PRO A 266 -15.98 -7.02 0.18
C PRO A 266 -15.06 -7.94 -0.63
N PHE A 267 -14.12 -7.38 -1.41
CA PHE A 267 -13.16 -8.19 -2.16
C PHE A 267 -12.21 -8.98 -1.23
N GLN A 268 -11.77 -8.37 -0.13
CA GLN A 268 -10.94 -9.04 0.86
C GLN A 268 -11.70 -10.19 1.54
N ILE A 269 -12.95 -9.98 1.93
CA ILE A 269 -13.80 -11.04 2.54
C ILE A 269 -14.00 -12.19 1.56
N LEU A 270 -14.34 -11.91 0.32
CA LEU A 270 -14.54 -12.95 -0.70
C LEU A 270 -13.26 -13.74 -0.98
N SER A 271 -12.09 -13.12 -0.89
CA SER A 271 -10.80 -13.76 -1.18
C SER A 271 -10.23 -14.59 -0.02
N GLN A 272 -10.79 -14.52 1.18
CA GLN A 272 -10.36 -15.32 2.33
C GLN A 272 -10.94 -16.75 2.35
N ASN A 273 -11.80 -17.09 1.39
CA ASN A 273 -12.39 -18.41 1.30
C ASN A 273 -11.44 -19.40 0.60
N ILE A 274 -11.44 -20.67 1.06
CA ILE A 274 -10.66 -21.75 0.44
C ILE A 274 -10.95 -21.92 -1.05
N PHE A 275 -12.20 -21.72 -1.47
CA PHE A 275 -12.58 -21.79 -2.88
C PHE A 275 -11.93 -20.69 -3.74
N SER A 276 -11.74 -19.50 -3.21
CA SER A 276 -11.06 -18.42 -3.90
C SER A 276 -9.60 -18.77 -4.14
N VAL A 277 -8.93 -19.34 -3.13
CA VAL A 277 -7.54 -19.80 -3.25
C VAL A 277 -7.43 -20.90 -4.30
N LEU A 278 -8.33 -21.88 -4.29
CA LEU A 278 -8.35 -22.97 -5.27
C LEU A 278 -8.57 -22.46 -6.70
N ILE A 279 -9.53 -21.53 -6.88
CA ILE A 279 -9.81 -20.92 -8.19
C ILE A 279 -8.60 -20.16 -8.72
N VAL A 280 -8.00 -19.30 -7.91
CA VAL A 280 -6.83 -18.52 -8.32
C VAL A 280 -5.65 -19.43 -8.64
N THR A 281 -5.38 -20.44 -7.82
CA THR A 281 -4.32 -21.42 -8.06
C THR A 281 -4.56 -22.20 -9.36
N LEU A 282 -5.82 -22.58 -9.62
CA LEU A 282 -6.21 -23.21 -10.88
C LEU A 282 -5.91 -22.30 -12.08
N PHE A 283 -6.30 -21.02 -12.01
CA PHE A 283 -6.02 -20.07 -13.10
C PHE A 283 -4.52 -19.81 -13.28
N VAL A 284 -3.74 -19.70 -12.20
CA VAL A 284 -2.28 -19.62 -12.27
C VAL A 284 -1.73 -20.83 -13.05
N SER A 285 -2.16 -22.03 -12.71
CA SER A 285 -1.72 -23.27 -13.37
C SER A 285 -2.15 -23.35 -14.84
N VAL A 286 -3.37 -22.91 -15.14
CA VAL A 286 -3.89 -22.84 -16.51
C VAL A 286 -3.06 -21.86 -17.37
N PHE A 287 -2.74 -20.67 -16.84
CA PHE A 287 -1.91 -19.71 -17.56
C PHE A 287 -0.49 -20.25 -17.81
N TRP A 288 0.12 -20.92 -16.82
CA TRP A 288 1.41 -21.60 -17.00
C TRP A 288 1.37 -22.67 -18.09
N PHE A 289 0.28 -23.43 -18.16
CA PHE A 289 0.10 -24.46 -19.22
C PHE A 289 0.13 -23.83 -20.63
N PHE A 290 -0.36 -22.61 -20.79
CA PHE A 290 -0.33 -21.87 -22.07
C PHE A 290 0.96 -21.06 -22.28
N GLY A 291 1.99 -21.25 -21.45
CA GLY A 291 3.25 -20.53 -21.57
C GLY A 291 3.17 -19.07 -21.13
N LEU A 292 2.06 -18.66 -20.51
CA LEU A 292 1.90 -17.35 -19.88
C LEU A 292 2.33 -17.42 -18.41
N HIS A 293 3.09 -16.43 -17.93
CA HIS A 293 3.47 -16.40 -16.53
C HIS A 293 2.25 -16.11 -15.66
N GLY A 294 1.61 -17.18 -15.13
CA GLY A 294 0.33 -17.10 -14.40
C GLY A 294 0.28 -16.05 -13.32
N PRO A 295 1.25 -15.98 -12.39
CA PRO A 295 1.28 -14.93 -11.36
C PRO A 295 1.29 -13.52 -11.95
N ASN A 296 2.03 -13.26 -13.02
CA ASN A 296 2.07 -11.92 -13.62
C ASN A 296 0.73 -11.51 -14.24
N VAL A 297 0.02 -12.46 -14.85
CA VAL A 297 -1.31 -12.19 -15.42
C VAL A 297 -2.33 -11.90 -14.32
N LEU A 298 -2.21 -12.59 -13.18
CA LEU A 298 -3.09 -12.45 -12.04
C LEU A 298 -2.55 -11.48 -10.96
N ALA A 299 -1.44 -10.77 -11.21
CA ALA A 299 -0.86 -9.82 -10.27
C ALA A 299 -1.89 -8.81 -9.70
N PRO A 300 -2.82 -8.25 -10.49
CA PRO A 300 -3.85 -7.36 -9.94
C PRO A 300 -4.71 -8.01 -8.85
N VAL A 301 -4.94 -9.33 -8.93
CA VAL A 301 -5.69 -10.09 -7.92
C VAL A 301 -4.78 -10.49 -6.77
N LEU A 302 -3.61 -11.06 -7.08
CA LEU A 302 -2.69 -11.58 -6.07
C LEU A 302 -2.14 -10.46 -5.19
N ASP A 303 -1.63 -9.40 -5.80
CA ASP A 303 -0.98 -8.30 -5.08
C ASP A 303 -2.00 -7.25 -4.61
N GLY A 304 -3.04 -6.97 -5.43
CA GLY A 304 -4.06 -5.97 -5.11
C GLY A 304 -5.03 -6.41 -4.02
N ILE A 305 -5.34 -7.70 -3.91
CA ILE A 305 -6.30 -8.23 -2.93
C ILE A 305 -5.58 -8.95 -1.79
N TRP A 306 -4.68 -9.88 -2.09
CA TRP A 306 -3.99 -10.68 -1.07
C TRP A 306 -2.80 -9.97 -0.43
N GLY A 307 -2.18 -9.01 -1.14
CA GLY A 307 -1.12 -8.17 -0.56
C GLY A 307 -1.56 -7.45 0.71
N PRO A 308 -2.67 -6.66 0.69
CA PRO A 308 -3.22 -6.03 1.89
C PRO A 308 -3.58 -7.00 2.99
N LEU A 309 -4.18 -8.17 2.65
CA LEU A 309 -4.52 -9.20 3.63
C LEU A 309 -3.28 -9.78 4.30
N GLY A 310 -2.21 -10.02 3.56
CA GLY A 310 -0.93 -10.50 4.09
C GLY A 310 -0.33 -9.51 5.07
N LEU A 311 -0.38 -8.22 4.77
CA LEU A 311 0.10 -7.16 5.66
C LEU A 311 -0.75 -7.02 6.92
N ASN A 312 -2.08 -7.10 6.80
CA ASN A 312 -3.00 -7.01 7.94
C ASN A 312 -2.88 -8.21 8.90
N ASN A 313 -2.48 -9.37 8.37
CA ASN A 313 -2.27 -10.59 9.16
C ASN A 313 -0.88 -10.67 9.79
N GLN A 314 0.03 -9.72 9.52
CA GLN A 314 1.29 -9.67 10.24
C GLN A 314 1.04 -9.39 11.72
N PRO A 315 1.66 -10.14 12.64
CA PRO A 315 1.50 -9.91 14.06
C PRO A 315 2.04 -8.51 14.38
N SER A 316 1.12 -7.59 14.71
CA SER A 316 1.52 -6.29 15.23
C SER A 316 2.26 -6.54 16.55
N THR A 317 3.49 -6.07 16.65
CA THR A 317 4.32 -6.14 17.86
C THR A 317 3.58 -5.61 19.10
N SER A 318 2.58 -4.73 18.91
CA SER A 318 1.73 -4.22 19.98
C SER A 318 0.79 -5.26 20.61
N LYS A 319 0.44 -6.34 19.92
CA LYS A 319 -0.43 -7.39 20.49
C LYS A 319 0.32 -8.36 21.40
N PHE A 320 1.63 -8.46 21.26
CA PHE A 320 2.44 -9.33 22.12
C PHE A 320 2.84 -8.67 23.45
N THR A 321 2.88 -7.34 23.53
CA THR A 321 3.23 -6.63 24.77
C THR A 321 2.10 -6.60 25.79
N HIS A 322 0.85 -6.90 25.43
CA HIS A 322 -0.29 -6.86 26.35
C HIS A 322 -0.60 -8.18 27.07
N LYS A 323 0.12 -9.29 26.81
CA LYS A 323 -0.10 -10.56 27.51
C LYS A 323 0.98 -10.95 28.55
N VAL A 324 1.93 -10.08 28.83
CA VAL A 324 2.99 -10.33 29.84
C VAL A 324 2.86 -9.38 31.04
N SER A 325 1.70 -8.76 31.24
CA SER A 325 1.43 -8.06 32.50
C SER A 325 0.25 -8.74 33.19
N VAL A 326 0.54 -9.20 34.43
CA VAL A 326 -0.39 -9.62 35.48
C VAL A 326 -0.49 -11.14 35.65
N THR A 327 0.28 -11.70 36.52
CA THR A 327 -0.09 -12.00 37.92
C THR A 327 1.12 -12.05 38.79
#